data_dba40e122b398cb3a12024861a96391a
#
_entry.id   dba40e122b398cb3a12024861a96391a
#
_cell.length_a   1.000
_cell.length_b   1.000
_cell.length_c   1.000
_cell.angle_alpha   90.00
_cell.angle_beta   90.00
_cell.angle_gamma   90.00
#
_symmetry.space_group_name_H-M   'P 1'
#
loop_
_entity.id
_entity.type
_entity.pdbx_description
1 polymer ?
#
loop_
_entity_poly.entity_id
_entity_poly.type
_entity_poly.pdbx_seq_one_letter_code
_entity_poly.pdbx_strand_id
1 'polypeptide(L)'
;WADFEIMPFKVATTEPSKIKGSYVREALLNGIKMEEAKGYNPYKFGFIGSSDTHTAASSQEEYNFFSKIGLLDSSSELRGSVPISSPELIEHRDEHQNTDGDDGLIINIGGEDYFNSSSIYWGAAGLAGVWAEENTRDSIFSAFRRKETFATSGPRIKVRFFAGYDLDKTKAENKDLIEYLYSNGVPMGSDLRDSETTDPTFFVWAVRDLDSAALQRIQIVKGWIENNQLKEKVYDVVCSDGLKVDPLTNRCPDNGAKVDIETCSISNNGANELSSFWSDPDFDKDTRAFYYVRVLENPTCRWSTWDAIREGVSPRPDMQKTIQERAWSSPIHLLNG
;
A
#
# COMPACT_ATOMS: atom_id res chain seq x y z
N TRP A 1 -5.92 -1.50 -8.73
CA TRP A 1 -4.54 -1.54 -8.27
C TRP A 1 -3.77 -0.37 -8.88
N ALA A 2 -2.77 0.16 -8.16
CA ALA A 2 -1.90 1.21 -8.70
C ALA A 2 -0.87 0.54 -9.63
N ASP A 3 -1.12 0.54 -10.91
CA ASP A 3 -0.25 -0.08 -11.92
C ASP A 3 0.88 0.85 -12.38
N PHE A 4 0.76 2.15 -12.16
CA PHE A 4 1.79 3.14 -12.48
C PHE A 4 3.08 2.98 -11.64
N GLU A 5 3.00 2.31 -10.49
CA GLU A 5 4.14 2.01 -9.60
C GLU A 5 4.94 0.78 -10.06
N ILE A 6 4.53 0.13 -11.15
CA ILE A 6 5.24 -1.02 -11.72
C ILE A 6 6.19 -0.52 -12.80
N MET A 7 7.48 -0.57 -12.53
CA MET A 7 8.49 -0.19 -13.50
C MET A 7 8.46 -1.12 -14.72
N PRO A 8 8.52 -0.59 -15.96
CA PRO A 8 8.49 -1.41 -17.18
C PRO A 8 9.72 -2.28 -17.35
N PHE A 9 10.84 -1.87 -16.76
CA PHE A 9 12.11 -2.60 -16.78
C PHE A 9 12.56 -2.93 -15.37
N LYS A 10 13.34 -3.99 -15.22
CA LYS A 10 14.03 -4.29 -13.96
C LYS A 10 15.02 -3.17 -13.65
N VAL A 11 15.17 -2.85 -12.37
CA VAL A 11 16.06 -1.78 -11.90
C VAL A 11 17.47 -1.95 -12.49
N ALA A 12 18.01 -0.86 -13.05
CA ALA A 12 19.34 -0.76 -13.65
C ALA A 12 19.60 -1.77 -14.79
N THR A 13 18.56 -2.18 -15.50
CA THR A 13 18.69 -3.07 -16.68
C THR A 13 17.77 -2.62 -17.82
N THR A 14 17.95 -3.22 -19.00
CA THR A 14 17.04 -3.11 -20.15
C THR A 14 16.08 -4.29 -20.25
N GLU A 15 16.09 -5.21 -19.26
CA GLU A 15 15.18 -6.35 -19.25
C GLU A 15 13.79 -5.94 -18.83
N PRO A 16 12.74 -6.29 -19.59
CA PRO A 16 11.36 -6.00 -19.20
C PRO A 16 10.99 -6.63 -17.86
N SER A 17 10.25 -5.88 -17.04
CA SER A 17 9.64 -6.38 -15.82
C SER A 17 8.58 -7.43 -16.14
N LYS A 18 8.41 -8.41 -15.24
CA LYS A 18 7.35 -9.40 -15.33
C LYS A 18 6.35 -9.12 -14.22
N ILE A 19 5.14 -8.71 -14.56
CA ILE A 19 4.06 -8.43 -13.59
C ILE A 19 3.80 -9.67 -12.73
N LYS A 20 3.67 -10.84 -13.35
CA LYS A 20 3.57 -12.11 -12.63
C LYS A 20 4.85 -12.42 -11.87
N GLY A 21 4.74 -12.59 -10.56
CA GLY A 21 5.85 -12.80 -9.64
C GLY A 21 6.46 -11.53 -9.06
N SER A 22 5.94 -10.34 -9.42
CA SER A 22 6.41 -9.05 -8.91
C SER A 22 5.65 -8.55 -7.67
N TYR A 23 4.60 -9.23 -7.26
CA TYR A 23 3.80 -8.83 -6.10
C TYR A 23 4.12 -9.67 -4.86
N VAL A 24 4.27 -8.99 -3.72
CA VAL A 24 4.48 -9.63 -2.42
C VAL A 24 3.36 -10.62 -2.07
N ARG A 25 2.11 -10.32 -2.42
CA ARG A 25 0.97 -11.23 -2.23
C ARG A 25 1.11 -12.56 -2.99
N GLU A 26 1.76 -12.55 -4.16
CA GLU A 26 2.04 -13.80 -4.89
C GLU A 26 3.08 -14.65 -4.15
N ALA A 27 4.04 -14.03 -3.47
CA ALA A 27 4.98 -14.77 -2.61
C ALA A 27 4.25 -15.46 -1.46
N LEU A 28 3.28 -14.80 -0.81
CA LEU A 28 2.46 -15.42 0.24
C LEU A 28 1.68 -16.63 -0.30
N LEU A 29 1.02 -16.48 -1.45
CA LEU A 29 0.29 -17.57 -2.11
C LEU A 29 1.22 -18.73 -2.47
N ASN A 30 2.38 -18.45 -3.05
CA ASN A 30 3.40 -19.45 -3.36
C ASN A 30 3.91 -20.13 -2.08
N GLY A 31 3.98 -19.41 -0.96
CA GLY A 31 4.36 -19.94 0.35
C GLY A 31 3.41 -21.03 0.82
N ILE A 32 2.09 -20.79 0.77
CA ILE A 32 1.08 -21.81 1.11
C ILE A 32 1.20 -23.03 0.19
N LYS A 33 1.37 -22.82 -1.11
CA LYS A 33 1.56 -23.89 -2.08
C LYS A 33 2.79 -24.75 -1.78
N MET A 34 3.88 -24.11 -1.37
CA MET A 34 5.10 -24.82 -0.96
C MET A 34 4.87 -25.60 0.34
N GLU A 35 4.11 -25.05 1.28
CA GLU A 35 3.78 -25.71 2.54
C GLU A 35 2.97 -26.99 2.31
N GLU A 36 1.96 -26.95 1.42
CA GLU A 36 1.21 -28.15 1.03
C GLU A 36 2.09 -29.19 0.33
N ALA A 37 2.92 -28.76 -0.62
CA ALA A 37 3.69 -29.67 -1.45
C ALA A 37 4.96 -30.22 -0.77
N LYS A 38 5.55 -29.47 0.18
CA LYS A 38 6.90 -29.72 0.71
C LYS A 38 6.98 -29.68 2.24
N GLY A 39 5.90 -29.31 2.93
CA GLY A 39 5.85 -29.22 4.40
C GLY A 39 6.54 -27.99 5.00
N TYR A 40 6.90 -26.99 4.21
CA TYR A 40 7.46 -25.72 4.70
C TYR A 40 7.04 -24.52 3.88
N ASN A 41 6.94 -23.36 4.52
CA ASN A 41 6.61 -22.08 3.91
C ASN A 41 7.72 -21.04 4.19
N PRO A 42 8.54 -20.66 3.22
CA PRO A 42 9.62 -19.69 3.40
C PRO A 42 9.13 -18.24 3.40
N TYR A 43 7.87 -18.01 3.06
CA TYR A 43 7.29 -16.67 2.85
C TYR A 43 6.36 -16.22 4.00
N LYS A 44 6.50 -16.78 5.20
CA LYS A 44 5.84 -16.29 6.42
C LYS A 44 6.58 -15.08 6.99
N PHE A 45 6.63 -14.00 6.24
CA PHE A 45 7.27 -12.75 6.64
C PHE A 45 6.24 -11.69 7.06
N GLY A 46 6.71 -10.63 7.73
CA GLY A 46 5.94 -9.42 8.02
C GLY A 46 6.12 -8.37 6.92
N PHE A 47 5.27 -7.37 6.92
CA PHE A 47 5.31 -6.26 5.98
C PHE A 47 5.88 -5.00 6.60
N ILE A 48 6.71 -4.30 5.85
CA ILE A 48 7.15 -2.94 6.12
C ILE A 48 7.15 -2.14 4.81
N GLY A 49 6.88 -0.84 4.90
CA GLY A 49 7.14 0.10 3.82
C GLY A 49 8.57 0.63 3.89
N SER A 50 9.04 1.23 2.80
CA SER A 50 10.38 1.78 2.70
C SER A 50 10.40 3.00 1.78
N SER A 51 11.35 3.90 1.96
CA SER A 51 11.47 5.12 1.16
C SER A 51 12.23 4.90 -0.14
N ASP A 52 13.17 3.96 -0.16
CA ASP A 52 14.16 3.82 -1.23
C ASP A 52 14.95 5.11 -1.52
N THR A 53 15.02 6.02 -0.55
CA THR A 53 15.73 7.29 -0.75
C THR A 53 17.25 7.12 -0.66
N HIS A 54 17.97 7.80 -1.54
CA HIS A 54 19.43 7.85 -1.59
C HIS A 54 19.96 9.22 -1.13
N THR A 55 19.10 10.11 -0.67
CA THR A 55 19.44 11.51 -0.28
C THR A 55 19.52 11.70 1.23
N ALA A 56 19.23 10.66 2.03
CA ALA A 56 19.03 10.74 3.48
C ALA A 56 17.90 11.70 3.93
N ALA A 57 17.08 12.16 2.99
CA ALA A 57 15.94 13.06 3.20
C ALA A 57 14.73 12.49 2.45
N SER A 58 13.93 11.66 3.12
CA SER A 58 12.70 11.11 2.53
C SER A 58 11.51 12.05 2.76
N SER A 59 10.68 12.21 1.73
CA SER A 59 9.36 12.84 1.83
C SER A 59 8.29 11.75 1.84
N GLN A 60 7.45 11.73 2.86
CA GLN A 60 6.35 10.78 2.96
C GLN A 60 5.07 11.29 2.32
N GLU A 61 4.95 12.57 2.14
CA GLU A 61 3.77 13.25 1.61
C GLU A 61 3.94 13.54 0.11
N GLU A 62 2.93 13.22 -0.70
CA GLU A 62 2.91 13.51 -2.13
C GLU A 62 3.09 15.01 -2.42
N TYR A 63 2.51 15.90 -1.60
CA TYR A 63 2.66 17.34 -1.80
C TYR A 63 4.07 17.86 -1.53
N ASN A 64 4.90 17.11 -0.84
CA ASN A 64 6.26 17.48 -0.44
C ASN A 64 7.34 16.56 -1.05
N PHE A 65 6.95 15.67 -1.94
CA PHE A 65 7.90 14.82 -2.66
C PHE A 65 8.80 15.69 -3.55
N PHE A 66 10.13 15.48 -3.44
CA PHE A 66 11.04 16.21 -4.29
C PHE A 66 12.15 15.37 -4.93
N SER A 67 12.57 14.25 -4.31
CA SER A 67 13.67 13.43 -4.84
C SER A 67 13.84 12.11 -4.08
N LYS A 68 14.24 11.05 -4.80
CA LYS A 68 14.82 9.82 -4.23
C LYS A 68 16.33 9.72 -4.50
N ILE A 69 16.78 10.17 -5.67
CA ILE A 69 18.17 10.09 -6.12
C ILE A 69 18.59 11.47 -6.61
N GLY A 70 19.01 12.37 -5.71
CA GLY A 70 19.19 13.80 -5.92
C GLY A 70 19.77 14.25 -7.26
N LEU A 71 20.78 13.54 -7.82
CA LEU A 71 21.36 13.89 -9.12
C LEU A 71 20.42 13.60 -10.31
N LEU A 72 19.48 12.67 -10.16
CA LEU A 72 18.65 12.17 -11.26
C LEU A 72 17.24 12.75 -11.26
N ASP A 73 16.75 13.24 -10.12
CA ASP A 73 15.34 13.59 -9.96
C ASP A 73 15.09 14.79 -9.02
N SER A 74 16.09 15.66 -8.83
CA SER A 74 15.98 16.78 -7.89
C SER A 74 15.12 17.96 -8.37
N SER A 75 14.80 18.05 -9.65
CA SER A 75 13.87 19.06 -10.18
C SER A 75 12.64 18.39 -10.80
N SER A 76 11.56 19.15 -10.95
CA SER A 76 10.33 18.73 -11.61
C SER A 76 10.58 18.27 -13.06
N GLU A 77 11.47 18.94 -13.79
CA GLU A 77 11.89 18.55 -15.13
C GLU A 77 12.65 17.21 -15.13
N LEU A 78 13.66 17.06 -14.26
CA LEU A 78 14.43 15.81 -14.14
C LEU A 78 13.57 14.63 -13.69
N ARG A 79 12.53 14.89 -12.89
CA ARG A 79 11.52 13.86 -12.57
C ARG A 79 10.62 13.52 -13.75
N GLY A 80 10.64 14.31 -14.81
CA GLY A 80 9.79 14.14 -15.99
C GLY A 80 8.32 14.48 -15.77
N SER A 81 7.99 15.24 -14.72
CA SER A 81 6.60 15.62 -14.40
C SER A 81 6.11 16.86 -15.13
N VAL A 82 7.02 17.73 -15.57
CA VAL A 82 6.74 18.96 -16.30
C VAL A 82 7.57 19.04 -17.57
N PRO A 83 7.15 19.85 -18.57
CA PRO A 83 7.91 20.05 -19.79
C PRO A 83 9.31 20.64 -19.53
N ILE A 84 10.25 20.29 -20.38
CA ILE A 84 11.63 20.83 -20.33
C ILE A 84 11.60 22.31 -20.67
N SER A 85 12.18 23.14 -19.78
CA SER A 85 12.34 24.58 -19.95
C SER A 85 13.77 25.07 -19.61
N SER A 86 14.55 24.23 -18.90
CA SER A 86 15.92 24.59 -18.53
C SER A 86 16.84 24.63 -19.73
N PRO A 87 17.73 25.64 -19.87
CA PRO A 87 18.63 25.77 -20.99
C PRO A 87 19.52 24.55 -21.22
N GLU A 88 20.01 23.92 -20.15
CA GLU A 88 20.88 22.75 -20.23
C GLU A 88 20.17 21.54 -20.84
N LEU A 89 18.91 21.30 -20.48
CA LEU A 89 18.14 20.18 -21.03
C LEU A 89 17.67 20.49 -22.46
N ILE A 90 17.40 21.75 -22.80
CA ILE A 90 17.09 22.18 -24.16
C ILE A 90 18.33 21.99 -25.05
N GLU A 91 19.51 22.40 -24.62
CA GLU A 91 20.76 22.20 -25.34
C GLU A 91 21.03 20.72 -25.56
N HIS A 92 20.88 19.90 -24.52
CA HIS A 92 21.01 18.44 -24.63
C HIS A 92 20.05 17.86 -25.66
N ARG A 93 18.77 18.24 -25.64
CA ARG A 93 17.77 17.84 -26.63
C ARG A 93 18.22 18.20 -28.06
N ASP A 94 18.64 19.45 -28.26
CA ASP A 94 19.01 19.98 -29.58
C ASP A 94 20.25 19.31 -30.13
N GLU A 95 21.23 19.00 -29.30
CA GLU A 95 22.44 18.24 -29.70
C GLU A 95 22.12 16.80 -30.16
N HIS A 96 21.10 16.16 -29.57
CA HIS A 96 20.78 14.75 -29.83
C HIS A 96 19.66 14.56 -30.86
N GLN A 97 18.89 15.58 -31.21
CA GLN A 97 17.85 15.50 -32.25
C GLN A 97 18.38 15.15 -33.65
N ASN A 98 19.67 15.40 -33.94
CA ASN A 98 20.29 15.13 -35.25
C ASN A 98 21.05 13.80 -35.32
N THR A 99 21.11 13.05 -34.27
CA THR A 99 21.64 11.69 -34.27
C THR A 99 20.51 10.71 -34.52
N ASP A 100 20.66 9.76 -35.43
CA ASP A 100 19.68 8.71 -35.76
C ASP A 100 19.33 7.77 -34.57
N GLY A 101 19.53 8.22 -33.34
CA GLY A 101 19.27 7.54 -32.10
C GLY A 101 18.67 8.52 -31.09
N ASP A 102 17.41 8.37 -30.81
CA ASP A 102 16.82 8.78 -29.54
C ASP A 102 17.69 8.20 -28.42
N ASP A 103 18.40 9.06 -27.66
CA ASP A 103 19.22 8.62 -26.52
C ASP A 103 18.35 8.09 -25.38
N GLY A 104 17.02 8.09 -25.57
CA GLY A 104 16.02 7.67 -24.59
C GLY A 104 15.87 8.60 -23.40
N LEU A 105 16.59 9.72 -23.36
CA LEU A 105 16.54 10.66 -22.24
C LEU A 105 15.39 11.67 -22.33
N ILE A 106 14.91 11.96 -23.53
CA ILE A 106 13.83 12.91 -23.80
C ILE A 106 12.72 12.23 -24.59
N ILE A 107 11.47 12.48 -24.19
CA ILE A 107 10.29 11.92 -24.83
C ILE A 107 9.27 13.02 -25.11
N ASN A 108 8.69 13.03 -26.32
CA ASN A 108 7.62 13.93 -26.68
C ASN A 108 6.25 13.36 -26.32
N ILE A 109 5.47 14.09 -25.52
CA ILE A 109 4.13 13.71 -25.10
C ILE A 109 3.18 14.88 -25.28
N GLY A 110 2.19 14.71 -26.16
CA GLY A 110 1.20 15.75 -26.44
C GLY A 110 1.75 17.01 -27.09
N GLY A 111 2.94 16.95 -27.68
CA GLY A 111 3.61 18.08 -28.33
C GLY A 111 4.64 18.80 -27.44
N GLU A 112 4.77 18.38 -26.19
CA GLU A 112 5.75 18.89 -25.24
C GLU A 112 6.85 17.86 -24.97
N ASP A 113 8.07 18.32 -24.75
CA ASP A 113 9.21 17.45 -24.46
C ASP A 113 9.41 17.29 -22.96
N TYR A 114 9.57 16.07 -22.51
CA TYR A 114 9.79 15.70 -21.12
C TYR A 114 11.07 14.87 -20.96
N PHE A 115 11.71 15.02 -19.81
CA PHE A 115 12.77 14.09 -19.45
C PHE A 115 12.19 12.69 -19.19
N ASN A 116 12.77 11.67 -19.81
CA ASN A 116 12.32 10.28 -19.73
C ASN A 116 12.85 9.64 -18.44
N SER A 117 12.27 10.02 -17.30
CA SER A 117 12.70 9.60 -15.98
C SER A 117 11.92 8.40 -15.47
N SER A 118 12.59 7.45 -14.83
CA SER A 118 11.95 6.37 -14.07
C SER A 118 11.17 6.87 -12.85
N SER A 119 11.39 8.11 -12.43
CA SER A 119 10.66 8.73 -11.30
C SER A 119 9.16 8.76 -11.51
N ILE A 120 8.69 8.74 -12.75
CA ILE A 120 7.25 8.67 -13.08
C ILE A 120 6.54 7.44 -12.49
N TYR A 121 7.28 6.38 -12.17
CA TYR A 121 6.76 5.14 -11.56
C TYR A 121 6.83 5.15 -10.03
N TRP A 122 7.39 6.20 -9.41
CA TRP A 122 7.55 6.28 -7.96
C TRP A 122 6.41 7.05 -7.30
N GLY A 123 6.09 6.67 -6.07
CA GLY A 123 5.29 7.45 -5.14
C GLY A 123 6.18 8.13 -4.10
N ALA A 124 5.58 8.82 -3.16
CA ALA A 124 6.27 9.31 -1.97
C ALA A 124 6.89 8.15 -1.16
N ALA A 125 7.68 8.48 -0.14
CA ALA A 125 8.38 7.48 0.65
C ALA A 125 7.44 6.67 1.53
N GLY A 126 7.43 5.36 1.36
CA GLY A 126 6.73 4.45 2.27
C GLY A 126 7.33 4.41 3.67
N LEU A 127 6.56 3.98 4.66
CA LEU A 127 6.95 3.89 6.06
C LEU A 127 6.85 2.47 6.59
N ALA A 128 7.81 2.12 7.47
CA ALA A 128 7.73 0.95 8.33
C ALA A 128 7.06 1.34 9.65
N GLY A 129 5.92 0.74 9.94
CA GLY A 129 5.25 0.84 11.24
C GLY A 129 5.52 -0.40 12.09
N VAL A 130 5.60 -0.25 13.41
CA VAL A 130 5.81 -1.35 14.36
C VAL A 130 5.03 -1.09 15.65
N TRP A 131 4.42 -2.13 16.20
CA TRP A 131 3.82 -2.10 17.52
C TRP A 131 4.78 -2.71 18.54
N ALA A 132 5.38 -1.86 19.36
CA ALA A 132 6.31 -2.22 20.40
C ALA A 132 5.81 -1.71 21.74
N GLU A 133 6.18 -2.38 22.82
CA GLU A 133 5.77 -2.02 24.18
C GLU A 133 6.41 -0.70 24.63
N GLU A 134 7.64 -0.44 24.13
CA GLU A 134 8.43 0.75 24.45
C GLU A 134 9.20 1.23 23.23
N ASN A 135 9.50 2.52 23.19
CA ASN A 135 10.41 3.09 22.18
C ASN A 135 11.87 2.85 22.57
N THR A 136 12.25 1.58 22.68
CA THR A 136 13.62 1.13 22.93
C THR A 136 14.07 0.20 21.81
N ARG A 137 15.40 0.10 21.61
CA ARG A 137 15.97 -0.79 20.58
C ARG A 137 15.50 -2.23 20.75
N ASP A 138 15.53 -2.75 21.97
CA ASP A 138 15.22 -4.15 22.26
C ASP A 138 13.72 -4.44 22.06
N SER A 139 12.83 -3.54 22.48
CA SER A 139 11.41 -3.67 22.30
C SER A 139 11.02 -3.59 20.79
N ILE A 140 11.58 -2.63 20.06
CA ILE A 140 11.39 -2.50 18.62
C ILE A 140 11.91 -3.75 17.88
N PHE A 141 13.12 -4.24 18.22
CA PHE A 141 13.66 -5.45 17.61
C PHE A 141 12.79 -6.68 17.90
N SER A 142 12.31 -6.82 19.14
CA SER A 142 11.39 -7.89 19.53
C SER A 142 10.09 -7.85 18.74
N ALA A 143 9.50 -6.67 18.52
CA ALA A 143 8.31 -6.48 17.71
C ALA A 143 8.55 -6.84 16.21
N PHE A 144 9.70 -6.47 15.65
CA PHE A 144 10.11 -6.93 14.31
C PHE A 144 10.23 -8.46 14.25
N ARG A 145 10.81 -9.09 15.27
CA ARG A 145 10.91 -10.55 15.34
C ARG A 145 9.56 -11.24 15.42
N ARG A 146 8.59 -10.64 16.10
CA ARG A 146 7.20 -11.10 16.12
C ARG A 146 6.44 -10.77 14.83
N LYS A 147 7.04 -9.97 13.94
CA LYS A 147 6.40 -9.48 12.70
C LYS A 147 5.15 -8.62 12.97
N GLU A 148 5.09 -8.00 14.13
CA GLU A 148 4.01 -7.08 14.50
C GLU A 148 4.25 -5.71 13.87
N THR A 149 4.32 -5.75 12.54
CA THR A 149 4.71 -4.64 11.67
C THR A 149 3.66 -4.38 10.60
N PHE A 150 3.65 -3.16 10.10
CA PHE A 150 2.81 -2.76 8.99
C PHE A 150 3.54 -1.79 8.07
N ALA A 151 3.08 -1.72 6.82
CA ALA A 151 3.59 -0.81 5.80
C ALA A 151 2.61 0.32 5.57
N THR A 152 3.10 1.50 5.19
CA THR A 152 2.30 2.55 4.55
C THR A 152 2.95 2.99 3.25
N SER A 153 2.17 3.59 2.36
CA SER A 153 2.67 4.17 1.11
C SER A 153 3.19 5.62 1.27
N GLY A 154 3.14 6.16 2.49
CA GLY A 154 3.62 7.51 2.82
C GLY A 154 2.98 8.04 4.10
N PRO A 155 1.68 8.25 4.15
CA PRO A 155 0.99 8.75 5.34
C PRO A 155 1.22 7.87 6.57
N ARG A 156 1.19 8.49 7.75
CA ARG A 156 1.37 7.81 9.06
C ARG A 156 0.08 7.14 9.53
N ILE A 157 -0.60 6.41 8.62
CA ILE A 157 -1.76 5.61 8.96
C ILE A 157 -1.33 4.56 9.98
N LYS A 158 -2.08 4.45 11.08
CA LYS A 158 -1.86 3.39 12.09
C LYS A 158 -2.84 2.26 11.84
N VAL A 159 -2.35 1.02 11.88
CA VAL A 159 -3.15 -0.18 11.61
C VAL A 159 -2.96 -1.19 12.72
N ARG A 160 -4.05 -1.78 13.20
CA ARG A 160 -4.04 -2.98 14.03
C ARG A 160 -4.89 -4.07 13.40
N PHE A 161 -4.43 -5.30 13.54
CA PHE A 161 -5.11 -6.47 13.03
C PHE A 161 -4.91 -7.64 13.97
N PHE A 162 -6.02 -8.24 14.37
CA PHE A 162 -6.05 -9.41 15.26
C PHE A 162 -6.98 -10.47 14.71
N ALA A 163 -6.72 -11.73 15.06
CA ALA A 163 -7.61 -12.85 14.79
C ALA A 163 -7.72 -13.74 16.03
N GLY A 164 -8.88 -14.34 16.22
CA GLY A 164 -9.10 -15.29 17.30
C GLY A 164 -10.45 -15.97 17.19
N TYR A 165 -10.62 -17.12 17.83
CA TYR A 165 -11.87 -17.89 17.76
C TYR A 165 -12.95 -17.40 18.73
N ASP A 166 -12.55 -16.68 19.78
CA ASP A 166 -13.43 -16.19 20.83
C ASP A 166 -13.51 -14.65 20.87
N LEU A 167 -13.08 -13.96 19.82
CA LEU A 167 -13.17 -12.51 19.75
C LEU A 167 -14.62 -12.10 19.59
N ASP A 168 -15.14 -11.37 20.61
CA ASP A 168 -16.52 -10.95 20.68
C ASP A 168 -16.59 -9.45 21.03
N LYS A 169 -17.28 -8.70 20.18
CA LYS A 169 -17.48 -7.26 20.36
C LYS A 169 -18.09 -6.91 21.72
N THR A 170 -19.07 -7.69 22.18
CA THR A 170 -19.77 -7.43 23.44
C THR A 170 -18.89 -7.69 24.67
N LYS A 171 -17.95 -8.64 24.56
CA LYS A 171 -16.95 -8.90 25.61
C LYS A 171 -15.88 -7.83 25.66
N ALA A 172 -15.62 -7.16 24.54
CA ALA A 172 -14.63 -6.09 24.42
C ALA A 172 -15.12 -4.75 24.99
N GLU A 173 -16.43 -4.48 25.01
CA GLU A 173 -17.00 -3.19 25.43
C GLU A 173 -16.73 -2.81 26.89
N ASN A 174 -16.41 -3.77 27.75
CA ASN A 174 -16.19 -3.58 29.20
C ASN A 174 -14.73 -3.76 29.65
N LYS A 175 -13.77 -3.82 28.72
CA LYS A 175 -12.35 -4.05 28.99
C LYS A 175 -11.49 -3.08 28.21
N ASP A 176 -10.22 -2.97 28.59
CA ASP A 176 -9.24 -2.42 27.66
C ASP A 176 -9.23 -3.31 26.40
N LEU A 177 -9.68 -2.74 25.30
CA LEU A 177 -9.87 -3.49 24.05
C LEU A 177 -8.54 -4.14 23.57
N ILE A 178 -7.44 -3.44 23.73
CA ILE A 178 -6.13 -3.93 23.28
C ILE A 178 -5.68 -5.10 24.16
N GLU A 179 -5.81 -4.98 25.49
CA GLU A 179 -5.51 -6.07 26.41
C GLU A 179 -6.41 -7.30 26.14
N TYR A 180 -7.69 -7.07 25.87
CA TYR A 180 -8.63 -8.13 25.51
C TYR A 180 -8.20 -8.86 24.23
N LEU A 181 -7.81 -8.12 23.19
CA LEU A 181 -7.41 -8.69 21.90
C LEU A 181 -6.12 -9.52 22.00
N TYR A 182 -5.12 -9.05 22.76
CA TYR A 182 -3.91 -9.84 23.01
C TYR A 182 -4.15 -11.08 23.87
N SER A 183 -5.11 -11.01 24.79
CA SER A 183 -5.41 -12.13 25.69
C SER A 183 -6.24 -13.24 25.03
N ASN A 184 -7.04 -12.91 23.99
CA ASN A 184 -8.02 -13.82 23.39
C ASN A 184 -7.77 -14.09 21.89
N GLY A 185 -6.72 -13.51 21.32
CA GLY A 185 -6.37 -13.64 19.91
C GLY A 185 -4.89 -13.52 19.66
N VAL A 186 -4.52 -13.44 18.41
CA VAL A 186 -3.15 -13.24 17.92
C VAL A 186 -3.08 -11.95 17.11
N PRO A 187 -2.02 -11.14 17.23
CA PRO A 187 -1.82 -9.94 16.42
C PRO A 187 -1.32 -10.28 15.02
N MET A 188 -1.30 -9.27 14.13
CA MET A 188 -0.66 -9.35 12.83
C MET A 188 0.76 -9.94 12.92
N GLY A 189 1.15 -10.68 11.89
CA GLY A 189 2.46 -11.37 11.82
C GLY A 189 2.49 -12.75 12.46
N SER A 190 1.40 -13.15 13.12
CA SER A 190 1.29 -14.41 13.85
C SER A 190 0.65 -15.52 13.03
N ASP A 191 0.78 -16.75 13.53
CA ASP A 191 0.01 -17.89 13.09
C ASP A 191 -1.17 -18.10 14.05
N LEU A 192 -2.39 -18.24 13.52
CA LEU A 192 -3.56 -18.68 14.27
C LEU A 192 -3.74 -20.17 14.05
N ARG A 193 -3.62 -20.96 15.13
CA ARG A 193 -3.82 -22.40 15.09
C ARG A 193 -5.31 -22.72 15.03
N ASP A 194 -5.64 -23.78 14.32
CA ASP A 194 -7.02 -24.21 14.13
C ASP A 194 -7.79 -24.44 15.44
N SER A 195 -9.10 -24.21 15.37
CA SER A 195 -10.06 -24.59 16.41
C SER A 195 -11.07 -25.56 15.80
N GLU A 196 -11.30 -26.67 16.49
CA GLU A 196 -12.24 -27.68 16.01
C GLU A 196 -13.71 -27.23 16.02
N THR A 197 -14.03 -26.11 16.69
CA THR A 197 -15.41 -25.81 17.09
C THR A 197 -15.99 -24.48 16.59
N THR A 198 -15.16 -23.52 16.20
CA THR A 198 -15.65 -22.17 15.85
C THR A 198 -14.87 -21.54 14.69
N ASP A 199 -15.52 -20.70 13.91
CA ASP A 199 -14.89 -19.91 12.87
C ASP A 199 -14.10 -18.73 13.48
N PRO A 200 -12.98 -18.31 12.86
CA PRO A 200 -12.21 -17.19 13.37
C PRO A 200 -12.94 -15.87 13.17
N THR A 201 -12.86 -15.02 14.17
CA THR A 201 -13.23 -13.60 14.09
C THR A 201 -11.98 -12.75 13.98
N PHE A 202 -12.02 -11.78 13.09
CA PHE A 202 -10.95 -10.81 12.87
C PHE A 202 -11.36 -9.46 13.44
N PHE A 203 -10.41 -8.76 14.04
CA PHE A 203 -10.58 -7.36 14.42
C PHE A 203 -9.62 -6.50 13.62
N VAL A 204 -10.16 -5.43 13.01
CA VAL A 204 -9.39 -4.43 12.28
C VAL A 204 -9.63 -3.05 12.88
N TRP A 205 -8.58 -2.25 12.94
CA TRP A 205 -8.63 -0.86 13.38
C TRP A 205 -7.60 -0.04 12.63
N ALA A 206 -7.99 1.16 12.19
CA ALA A 206 -7.09 2.10 11.56
C ALA A 206 -7.43 3.54 11.96
N VAL A 207 -6.38 4.37 12.08
CA VAL A 207 -6.47 5.82 12.28
C VAL A 207 -5.70 6.50 11.17
N ARG A 208 -6.28 7.56 10.59
CA ARG A 208 -5.66 8.35 9.54
C ARG A 208 -4.43 9.10 10.02
N ASP A 209 -3.60 9.51 9.09
CA ASP A 209 -2.68 10.63 9.25
C ASP A 209 -3.47 11.93 9.17
N LEU A 210 -3.28 12.84 10.12
CA LEU A 210 -3.98 14.13 10.13
C LEU A 210 -3.49 15.08 9.03
N ASP A 211 -2.27 14.86 8.53
CA ASP A 211 -1.67 15.63 7.44
C ASP A 211 -1.99 15.06 6.04
N SER A 212 -2.81 13.97 5.97
CA SER A 212 -3.24 13.32 4.74
C SER A 212 -4.77 13.28 4.63
N ALA A 213 -5.28 12.57 3.62
CA ALA A 213 -6.73 12.42 3.42
C ALA A 213 -7.38 11.56 4.51
N ALA A 214 -8.69 11.67 4.64
CA ALA A 214 -9.47 10.83 5.54
C ALA A 214 -9.57 9.39 5.01
N LEU A 215 -9.73 8.41 5.91
CA LEU A 215 -9.89 7.01 5.56
C LEU A 215 -11.18 6.79 4.78
N GLN A 216 -11.10 6.04 3.69
CA GLN A 216 -12.25 5.66 2.87
C GLN A 216 -12.84 4.33 3.34
N ARG A 217 -11.98 3.31 3.52
CA ARG A 217 -12.41 1.95 3.89
C ARG A 217 -11.26 1.12 4.44
N ILE A 218 -11.63 0.05 5.13
CA ILE A 218 -10.68 -1.04 5.45
C ILE A 218 -11.12 -2.29 4.69
N GLN A 219 -10.13 -2.99 4.16
CA GLN A 219 -10.26 -4.25 3.45
C GLN A 219 -9.49 -5.35 4.18
N ILE A 220 -10.02 -6.57 4.10
CA ILE A 220 -9.27 -7.78 4.40
C ILE A 220 -9.03 -8.51 3.08
N VAL A 221 -7.80 -8.88 2.84
CA VAL A 221 -7.39 -9.70 1.70
C VAL A 221 -7.12 -11.10 2.19
N LYS A 222 -7.86 -12.08 1.66
CA LYS A 222 -7.69 -13.50 1.88
C LYS A 222 -6.94 -14.12 0.71
N GLY A 223 -5.94 -14.93 1.00
CA GLY A 223 -5.30 -15.81 0.02
C GLY A 223 -5.35 -17.25 0.48
N TRP A 224 -5.70 -18.17 -0.43
CA TRP A 224 -5.83 -19.60 -0.12
C TRP A 224 -5.54 -20.49 -1.33
N ILE A 225 -5.51 -21.80 -1.12
CA ILE A 225 -5.44 -22.78 -2.20
C ILE A 225 -6.74 -23.56 -2.23
N GLU A 226 -7.30 -23.68 -3.41
CA GLU A 226 -8.48 -24.49 -3.69
C GLU A 226 -8.25 -25.30 -4.96
N ASN A 227 -8.43 -26.63 -4.88
CA ASN A 227 -8.20 -27.53 -6.00
C ASN A 227 -6.81 -27.34 -6.68
N ASN A 228 -5.77 -27.19 -5.88
CA ASN A 228 -4.39 -26.90 -6.31
C ASN A 228 -4.21 -25.56 -7.10
N GLN A 229 -5.19 -24.67 -7.01
CA GLN A 229 -5.14 -23.32 -7.61
C GLN A 229 -5.02 -22.25 -6.53
N LEU A 230 -4.13 -21.29 -6.77
CA LEU A 230 -3.99 -20.11 -5.93
C LEU A 230 -5.22 -19.22 -6.12
N LYS A 231 -5.87 -18.85 -5.03
CA LYS A 231 -7.05 -17.99 -4.99
C LYS A 231 -6.78 -16.78 -4.12
N GLU A 232 -7.38 -15.65 -4.47
CA GLU A 232 -7.37 -14.43 -3.70
C GLU A 232 -8.75 -13.78 -3.73
N LYS A 233 -9.20 -13.27 -2.59
CA LYS A 233 -10.43 -12.47 -2.50
C LYS A 233 -10.22 -11.27 -1.59
N VAL A 234 -10.81 -10.14 -1.99
CA VAL A 234 -10.76 -8.89 -1.24
C VAL A 234 -12.17 -8.59 -0.73
N TYR A 235 -12.28 -8.39 0.58
CA TYR A 235 -13.50 -7.99 1.26
C TYR A 235 -13.35 -6.58 1.80
N ASP A 236 -14.23 -5.67 1.47
CA ASP A 236 -14.38 -4.45 2.25
C ASP A 236 -15.09 -4.82 3.56
N VAL A 237 -14.55 -4.43 4.69
CA VAL A 237 -15.07 -4.86 6.00
C VAL A 237 -15.65 -3.72 6.81
N VAL A 238 -15.27 -2.49 6.50
CA VAL A 238 -15.88 -1.27 7.02
C VAL A 238 -15.70 -0.10 6.04
N CYS A 239 -16.74 0.69 5.89
CA CYS A 239 -16.80 1.86 5.03
C CYS A 239 -16.84 3.14 5.88
N SER A 240 -16.33 4.25 5.33
CA SER A 240 -16.50 5.58 5.91
C SER A 240 -17.91 6.13 5.72
N ASP A 241 -18.17 7.31 6.27
CA ASP A 241 -19.38 8.11 6.06
C ASP A 241 -20.70 7.39 6.39
N GLY A 242 -20.64 6.40 7.30
CA GLY A 242 -21.81 5.60 7.68
C GLY A 242 -22.32 4.66 6.58
N LEU A 243 -21.59 4.51 5.50
CA LEU A 243 -21.91 3.59 4.42
C LEU A 243 -21.77 2.14 4.89
N LYS A 244 -22.51 1.25 4.25
CA LYS A 244 -22.48 -0.18 4.55
C LYS A 244 -21.88 -0.97 3.41
N VAL A 245 -21.16 -2.01 3.74
CA VAL A 245 -20.66 -2.98 2.77
C VAL A 245 -21.85 -3.66 2.10
N ASP A 246 -21.86 -3.71 0.79
CA ASP A 246 -22.84 -4.49 0.01
C ASP A 246 -22.55 -5.98 0.21
N PRO A 247 -23.48 -6.76 0.78
CA PRO A 247 -23.27 -8.17 1.07
C PRO A 247 -23.13 -9.07 -0.16
N LEU A 248 -23.59 -8.60 -1.33
CA LEU A 248 -23.50 -9.37 -2.58
C LEU A 248 -22.12 -9.23 -3.25
N THR A 249 -21.56 -8.02 -3.19
CA THR A 249 -20.28 -7.70 -3.83
C THR A 249 -19.10 -7.69 -2.86
N ASN A 250 -19.35 -7.62 -1.56
CA ASN A 250 -18.37 -7.37 -0.51
C ASN A 250 -17.59 -6.06 -0.75
N ARG A 251 -18.29 -5.01 -1.23
CA ARG A 251 -17.69 -3.71 -1.53
C ARG A 251 -18.42 -2.57 -0.84
N CYS A 252 -17.65 -1.57 -0.42
CA CYS A 252 -18.19 -0.28 -0.02
C CYS A 252 -18.71 0.46 -1.25
N PRO A 253 -19.85 1.14 -1.14
CA PRO A 253 -20.26 2.13 -2.15
C PRO A 253 -19.22 3.25 -2.27
N ASP A 254 -19.24 3.98 -3.37
CA ASP A 254 -18.48 5.22 -3.52
C ASP A 254 -18.96 6.23 -2.46
N ASN A 255 -18.02 6.79 -1.70
CA ASN A 255 -18.33 7.81 -0.70
C ASN A 255 -18.37 9.23 -1.29
N GLY A 256 -18.18 9.38 -2.60
CA GLY A 256 -18.26 10.65 -3.31
C GLY A 256 -17.06 11.57 -3.06
N ALA A 257 -15.95 11.05 -2.55
CA ALA A 257 -14.73 11.85 -2.34
C ALA A 257 -14.19 12.37 -3.68
N LYS A 258 -13.77 13.64 -3.69
CA LYS A 258 -13.28 14.34 -4.89
C LYS A 258 -11.98 15.05 -4.62
N VAL A 259 -11.17 15.16 -5.65
CA VAL A 259 -9.94 15.95 -5.70
C VAL A 259 -10.10 16.98 -6.81
N ASP A 260 -9.88 18.24 -6.50
CA ASP A 260 -9.71 19.30 -7.48
C ASP A 260 -8.24 19.29 -7.94
N ILE A 261 -7.99 18.88 -9.17
CA ILE A 261 -6.62 18.75 -9.70
C ILE A 261 -5.95 20.10 -10.03
N GLU A 262 -6.67 21.22 -10.04
CA GLU A 262 -6.10 22.54 -10.26
C GLU A 262 -5.53 23.14 -8.95
N THR A 263 -6.13 22.78 -7.82
CA THR A 263 -5.76 23.29 -6.50
C THR A 263 -5.27 22.22 -5.53
N CYS A 264 -5.46 20.96 -5.87
CA CYS A 264 -5.28 19.79 -5.02
C CYS A 264 -6.12 19.83 -3.73
N SER A 265 -7.19 20.60 -3.72
CA SER A 265 -8.15 20.60 -2.62
C SER A 265 -8.95 19.30 -2.64
N ILE A 266 -9.16 18.72 -1.45
CA ILE A 266 -9.90 17.46 -1.26
C ILE A 266 -11.23 17.73 -0.55
N SER A 267 -12.23 16.90 -0.85
CA SER A 267 -13.52 16.94 -0.15
C SER A 267 -13.40 16.43 1.30
N ASN A 268 -14.35 16.79 2.14
CA ASN A 268 -14.38 16.43 3.57
C ASN A 268 -14.99 15.03 3.86
N ASN A 269 -15.17 14.19 2.84
CA ASN A 269 -15.63 12.81 3.00
C ASN A 269 -14.59 11.96 3.73
N GLY A 270 -15.02 10.87 4.33
CA GLY A 270 -14.14 9.90 4.98
C GLY A 270 -14.18 9.94 6.50
N ALA A 271 -13.38 9.09 7.14
CA ALA A 271 -13.33 8.92 8.58
C ALA A 271 -11.94 9.19 9.13
N ASN A 272 -11.88 9.70 10.38
CA ASN A 272 -10.61 9.82 11.10
C ASN A 272 -10.14 8.46 11.63
N GLU A 273 -11.10 7.58 11.93
CA GLU A 273 -10.88 6.26 12.50
C GLU A 273 -11.93 5.29 11.97
N LEU A 274 -11.52 4.06 11.68
CA LEU A 274 -12.40 2.97 11.29
C LEU A 274 -12.03 1.71 12.07
N SER A 275 -13.03 0.95 12.50
CA SER A 275 -12.81 -0.35 13.14
C SER A 275 -13.99 -1.30 12.89
N SER A 276 -13.70 -2.60 12.87
CA SER A 276 -14.73 -3.64 12.74
C SER A 276 -14.27 -4.96 13.32
N PHE A 277 -15.23 -5.70 13.90
CA PHE A 277 -15.14 -7.15 14.03
C PHE A 277 -15.76 -7.76 12.77
N TRP A 278 -15.08 -8.73 12.17
CA TRP A 278 -15.49 -9.35 10.92
C TRP A 278 -15.17 -10.84 10.92
N SER A 279 -16.11 -11.64 10.42
CA SER A 279 -15.92 -13.08 10.17
C SER A 279 -15.98 -13.33 8.67
N ASP A 280 -15.13 -14.23 8.18
CA ASP A 280 -15.07 -14.56 6.76
C ASP A 280 -16.33 -15.34 6.34
N PRO A 281 -17.18 -14.78 5.47
CA PRO A 281 -18.37 -15.48 4.99
C PRO A 281 -18.07 -16.71 4.12
N ASP A 282 -16.84 -16.82 3.64
CA ASP A 282 -16.36 -17.94 2.81
C ASP A 282 -15.27 -18.72 3.56
N PHE A 283 -15.35 -18.78 4.90
CA PHE A 283 -14.41 -19.54 5.70
C PHE A 283 -14.56 -21.04 5.43
N ASP A 284 -13.44 -21.71 5.26
CA ASP A 284 -13.36 -23.17 5.15
C ASP A 284 -12.21 -23.66 6.06
N LYS A 285 -12.56 -24.39 7.10
CA LYS A 285 -11.62 -24.89 8.11
C LYS A 285 -10.57 -25.86 7.53
N ASP A 286 -10.90 -26.54 6.44
CA ASP A 286 -10.02 -27.53 5.81
C ASP A 286 -9.04 -26.89 4.83
N THR A 287 -9.17 -25.56 4.61
CA THR A 287 -8.35 -24.80 3.66
C THR A 287 -7.33 -23.91 4.37
N ARG A 288 -6.04 -24.09 4.06
CA ARG A 288 -4.99 -23.17 4.51
C ARG A 288 -5.16 -21.80 3.89
N ALA A 289 -5.10 -20.77 4.71
CA ALA A 289 -5.28 -19.41 4.26
C ALA A 289 -4.36 -18.44 5.00
N PHE A 290 -4.12 -17.28 4.41
CA PHE A 290 -3.63 -16.11 5.11
C PHE A 290 -4.58 -14.94 4.92
N TYR A 291 -4.56 -14.02 5.87
CA TYR A 291 -5.34 -12.78 5.84
C TYR A 291 -4.43 -11.61 6.18
N TYR A 292 -4.57 -10.50 5.47
CA TYR A 292 -3.95 -9.23 5.85
C TYR A 292 -4.91 -8.07 5.59
N VAL A 293 -4.71 -6.99 6.31
CA VAL A 293 -5.50 -5.76 6.16
C VAL A 293 -4.88 -4.87 5.11
N ARG A 294 -5.73 -4.21 4.34
CA ARG A 294 -5.39 -3.03 3.54
C ARG A 294 -6.33 -1.89 3.90
N VAL A 295 -5.76 -0.77 4.34
CA VAL A 295 -6.48 0.47 4.59
C VAL A 295 -6.32 1.38 3.39
N LEU A 296 -7.38 2.06 2.98
CA LEU A 296 -7.33 3.06 1.92
C LEU A 296 -7.81 4.41 2.44
N GLU A 297 -7.07 5.46 2.12
CA GLU A 297 -7.52 6.84 2.25
C GLU A 297 -8.38 7.24 1.05
N ASN A 298 -9.04 8.39 1.12
CA ASN A 298 -9.60 9.04 -0.05
C ASN A 298 -8.48 9.51 -0.98
N PRO A 299 -8.74 9.67 -2.30
CA PRO A 299 -7.73 10.11 -3.24
C PRO A 299 -7.22 11.53 -2.92
N THR A 300 -5.94 11.76 -3.21
CA THR A 300 -5.25 13.06 -3.17
C THR A 300 -4.52 13.30 -4.47
N CYS A 301 -3.99 14.51 -4.70
CA CYS A 301 -3.09 14.73 -5.82
C CYS A 301 -1.80 13.92 -5.66
N ARG A 302 -1.34 13.35 -6.77
CA ARG A 302 -0.01 12.78 -6.88
C ARG A 302 1.06 13.89 -6.92
N TRP A 303 2.28 13.59 -6.51
CA TRP A 303 3.41 14.52 -6.51
C TRP A 303 3.62 15.22 -7.88
N SER A 304 3.41 14.50 -8.99
CA SER A 304 3.55 15.05 -10.33
C SER A 304 2.50 16.12 -10.66
N THR A 305 1.32 16.05 -10.09
CA THR A 305 0.29 17.10 -10.19
C THR A 305 0.68 18.32 -9.36
N TRP A 306 1.26 18.11 -8.17
CA TRP A 306 1.82 19.18 -7.37
C TRP A 306 2.97 19.90 -8.06
N ASP A 307 3.86 19.16 -8.76
CA ASP A 307 4.91 19.78 -9.56
C ASP A 307 4.32 20.68 -10.66
N ALA A 308 3.34 20.17 -11.41
CA ALA A 308 2.69 20.95 -12.46
C ALA A 308 2.03 22.25 -11.94
N ILE A 309 1.37 22.19 -10.77
CA ILE A 309 0.76 23.35 -10.12
C ILE A 309 1.86 24.38 -9.73
N ARG A 310 2.97 23.94 -9.16
CA ARG A 310 4.08 24.81 -8.76
C ARG A 310 4.73 25.52 -9.94
N GLU A 311 4.87 24.82 -11.05
CA GLU A 311 5.45 25.36 -12.29
C GLU A 311 4.42 26.11 -13.16
N GLY A 312 3.14 26.10 -12.77
CA GLY A 312 2.09 26.81 -13.51
C GLY A 312 1.77 26.18 -14.88
N VAL A 313 1.98 24.87 -15.04
CA VAL A 313 1.73 24.13 -16.27
C VAL A 313 0.63 23.08 -16.07
N SER A 314 0.09 22.54 -17.17
CA SER A 314 -0.86 21.44 -17.09
C SER A 314 -0.15 20.13 -16.65
N PRO A 315 -0.80 19.30 -15.82
CA PRO A 315 -0.24 17.99 -15.47
C PRO A 315 0.00 17.12 -16.71
N ARG A 316 1.14 16.46 -16.75
CA ARG A 316 1.55 15.58 -17.85
C ARG A 316 0.43 14.57 -18.18
N PRO A 317 -0.01 14.49 -19.47
CA PRO A 317 -1.27 13.82 -19.82
C PRO A 317 -1.27 12.30 -19.62
N ASP A 318 -0.14 11.63 -19.74
CA ASP A 318 0.02 10.17 -19.60
C ASP A 318 0.27 9.71 -18.15
N MET A 319 0.40 10.65 -17.20
CA MET A 319 0.57 10.33 -15.79
C MET A 319 -0.75 10.35 -15.01
N GLN A 320 -0.87 9.49 -14.01
CA GLN A 320 -1.96 9.56 -13.03
C GLN A 320 -1.93 10.90 -12.29
N LYS A 321 -3.07 11.57 -12.19
CA LYS A 321 -3.19 12.89 -11.52
C LYS A 321 -3.36 12.76 -10.02
N THR A 322 -3.95 11.65 -9.59
CA THR A 322 -4.29 11.38 -8.18
C THR A 322 -3.71 10.04 -7.74
N ILE A 323 -3.52 9.91 -6.45
CA ILE A 323 -3.12 8.68 -5.79
C ILE A 323 -4.09 8.41 -4.63
N GLN A 324 -4.29 7.15 -4.31
CA GLN A 324 -5.03 6.71 -3.14
C GLN A 324 -4.05 6.01 -2.20
N GLU A 325 -3.65 6.70 -1.16
CA GLU A 325 -2.66 6.23 -0.19
C GLU A 325 -3.20 5.07 0.66
N ARG A 326 -2.30 4.26 1.19
CA ARG A 326 -2.64 2.96 1.78
C ARG A 326 -1.75 2.59 2.94
N ALA A 327 -2.27 1.66 3.73
CA ALA A 327 -1.48 0.89 4.68
C ALA A 327 -1.81 -0.59 4.59
N TRP A 328 -0.83 -1.44 4.94
CA TRP A 328 -0.97 -2.91 4.92
C TRP A 328 -0.42 -3.51 6.21
N SER A 329 -1.21 -4.35 6.87
CA SER A 329 -0.72 -5.12 8.01
C SER A 329 0.14 -6.30 7.56
N SER A 330 1.02 -6.78 8.42
CA SER A 330 1.57 -8.13 8.29
C SER A 330 0.46 -9.18 8.30
N PRO A 331 0.62 -10.30 7.56
CA PRO A 331 -0.42 -11.32 7.47
C PRO A 331 -0.55 -12.14 8.75
N ILE A 332 -1.77 -12.64 8.99
CA ILE A 332 -2.05 -13.74 9.92
C ILE A 332 -2.29 -14.99 9.07
N HIS A 333 -1.58 -16.07 9.38
CA HIS A 333 -1.75 -17.36 8.71
C HIS A 333 -2.63 -18.27 9.54
N LEU A 334 -3.62 -18.89 8.91
CA LEU A 334 -4.39 -19.99 9.52
C LEU A 334 -3.66 -21.31 9.28
N LEU A 335 -3.36 -22.00 10.38
CA LEU A 335 -2.73 -23.30 10.35
C LEU A 335 -3.82 -24.35 10.56
N ASN A 336 -4.05 -25.17 9.55
CA ASN A 336 -4.82 -26.40 9.72
C ASN A 336 -4.01 -27.34 10.60
N GLY A 337 -4.69 -28.01 11.54
CA GLY A 337 -4.08 -28.95 12.48
C GLY A 337 -3.44 -30.17 11.82
#